data_191d37b899ab833ad08a84672bf5355b
#
_entry.id   191d37b899ab833ad08a84672bf5355b
#
_cell.length_a   1.000
_cell.length_b   1.000
_cell.length_c   1.000
_cell.angle_alpha   90.00
_cell.angle_beta   90.00
_cell.angle_gamma   90.00
#
_symmetry.space_group_name_H-M   'P 1'
#
loop_
_entity.id
_entity.type
_entity.pdbx_description
1 polymer ?
#
loop_
_entity_poly.entity_id
_entity_poly.type
_entity_poly.pdbx_seq_one_letter_code
_entity_poly.pdbx_strand_id
1 'polypeptide(L)'
;MKSTFKLFVLSILATLTFFSCDDVDDSLNVPKELEIQNFIWKGLNLYYLWQEDVPDLADDRFANQGQLNAFLSNYNNPFELFDDLRVDENLDRFSVLVDDYVYLENLFQGVTKNNGMDFTLRNKPGSETEIFGVANYIIPNSDAANKNVTRGTVFYAIDGQALTVDNYRTLIAADSYTINLANFNNGAITPNGQSIELVKTELTENPVFLTKVIQTNNQKVGYLMYNSFTANYDNQLNEAFGTLKNEGVTDLVLDLRYNGGGSVLTATRLASMITGQFNGQLFAKQQWNSKIQAYFEENNPSQLVNNFTNSIGNATINSLNLTRVYILTTGSTASASELVINGLKPYINVIQIGTKTTGKNVGSITIYDSPTFNKKDVNPRHKYAMQPIVIKTINKDGFGEYQDGLVPTIVQSENSGNLGVLGDENEPLLSTALGLITGNAKFNPQNNHNFGKEFKSSKSLQRFGNDMYINNDNGIILPNIK
;
A
#
# COMPACT_ATOMS: atom_id res chain seq x y z
N MET A 1 -70.16 22.68 -43.39
CA MET A 1 -69.92 22.48 -41.93
C MET A 1 -69.01 21.32 -41.59
N LYS A 2 -68.99 20.17 -42.27
CA LYS A 2 -68.09 19.01 -41.93
C LYS A 2 -66.65 19.21 -42.36
N SER A 3 -66.31 20.07 -43.32
CA SER A 3 -64.95 20.36 -43.78
C SER A 3 -64.21 21.36 -42.92
N THR A 4 -64.89 22.38 -42.44
CA THR A 4 -64.30 23.41 -41.54
C THR A 4 -64.04 22.86 -40.18
N PHE A 5 -64.81 21.92 -39.66
CA PHE A 5 -64.55 21.26 -38.36
C PHE A 5 -63.30 20.37 -38.36
N LYS A 6 -63.09 19.63 -39.55
CA LYS A 6 -61.88 18.83 -39.71
C LYS A 6 -60.62 19.68 -39.79
N LEU A 7 -60.64 20.86 -40.38
CA LEU A 7 -59.50 21.78 -40.44
C LEU A 7 -59.19 22.40 -39.05
N PHE A 8 -60.24 22.69 -38.26
CA PHE A 8 -60.06 23.22 -36.91
C PHE A 8 -59.50 22.19 -35.94
N VAL A 9 -59.91 20.92 -36.01
CA VAL A 9 -59.36 19.82 -35.23
C VAL A 9 -57.94 19.52 -35.64
N LEU A 10 -57.57 19.59 -36.93
CA LEU A 10 -56.20 19.41 -37.41
C LEU A 10 -55.27 20.57 -36.97
N SER A 11 -55.79 21.79 -36.90
CA SER A 11 -55.06 22.96 -36.40
C SER A 11 -54.78 22.90 -34.89
N ILE A 12 -55.72 22.37 -34.09
CA ILE A 12 -55.54 22.14 -32.67
C ILE A 12 -54.57 20.97 -32.38
N LEU A 13 -54.60 19.92 -33.22
CA LEU A 13 -53.63 18.82 -33.11
C LEU A 13 -52.22 19.28 -33.49
N ALA A 14 -52.06 20.19 -34.47
CA ALA A 14 -50.77 20.73 -34.89
C ALA A 14 -50.16 21.72 -33.85
N THR A 15 -50.99 22.40 -33.03
CA THR A 15 -50.52 23.26 -31.95
C THR A 15 -50.17 22.52 -30.68
N LEU A 16 -50.58 21.25 -30.51
CA LEU A 16 -50.19 20.41 -29.38
C LEU A 16 -48.87 19.68 -29.60
N THR A 17 -48.30 19.70 -30.81
CA THR A 17 -47.01 19.08 -31.12
C THR A 17 -45.81 20.02 -30.98
N PHE A 18 -46.01 21.30 -30.57
CA PHE A 18 -44.94 22.26 -30.35
C PHE A 18 -44.66 22.57 -28.86
N PHE A 19 -45.25 21.85 -27.91
CA PHE A 19 -44.64 21.69 -26.61
C PHE A 19 -43.73 20.47 -26.68
N SER A 20 -42.69 20.54 -27.52
CA SER A 20 -41.43 19.94 -27.20
C SER A 20 -41.06 20.56 -25.86
N CYS A 21 -41.09 19.80 -24.79
CA CYS A 21 -40.14 20.08 -23.74
C CYS A 21 -38.80 20.21 -24.45
N ASP A 22 -38.26 21.40 -24.54
CA ASP A 22 -36.84 21.52 -24.51
C ASP A 22 -36.46 20.73 -23.25
N ASP A 23 -35.93 19.53 -23.43
CA ASP A 23 -35.01 18.97 -22.51
C ASP A 23 -33.93 20.07 -22.43
N VAL A 24 -34.09 20.96 -21.49
CA VAL A 24 -33.01 21.77 -21.01
C VAL A 24 -32.03 20.70 -20.59
N ASP A 25 -31.06 20.48 -21.46
CA ASP A 25 -29.89 19.66 -21.15
C ASP A 25 -29.33 20.28 -19.86
N ASP A 26 -29.75 19.73 -18.71
CA ASP A 26 -29.29 20.12 -17.37
C ASP A 26 -27.81 19.81 -17.19
N SER A 27 -27.10 19.38 -18.24
CA SER A 27 -25.66 19.38 -18.35
C SER A 27 -25.17 20.84 -18.45
N LEU A 28 -25.31 21.59 -17.34
CA LEU A 28 -24.48 22.75 -17.13
C LEU A 28 -23.05 22.27 -17.25
N ASN A 29 -22.42 22.61 -18.39
CA ASN A 29 -21.06 22.20 -18.68
C ASN A 29 -20.19 22.64 -17.51
N VAL A 30 -19.42 21.71 -16.97
CA VAL A 30 -18.39 22.01 -16.00
C VAL A 30 -17.40 22.97 -16.68
N PRO A 31 -17.16 24.19 -16.13
CA PRO A 31 -16.15 25.08 -16.65
C PRO A 31 -14.79 24.38 -16.70
N LYS A 32 -13.99 24.65 -17.73
CA LYS A 32 -12.67 23.99 -17.89
C LYS A 32 -11.74 24.20 -16.70
N GLU A 33 -11.83 25.35 -16.08
CA GLU A 33 -11.07 25.73 -14.89
C GLU A 33 -11.47 24.91 -13.63
N LEU A 34 -12.63 24.26 -13.64
CA LEU A 34 -13.15 23.46 -12.52
C LEU A 34 -13.16 21.96 -12.82
N GLU A 35 -12.63 21.51 -13.96
CA GLU A 35 -12.72 20.10 -14.34
C GLU A 35 -12.01 19.18 -13.35
N ILE A 36 -10.86 19.59 -12.81
CA ILE A 36 -10.09 18.79 -11.84
C ILE A 36 -10.85 18.76 -10.49
N GLN A 37 -11.36 19.89 -10.02
CA GLN A 37 -12.15 19.97 -8.81
C GLN A 37 -13.44 19.14 -8.91
N ASN A 38 -14.11 19.19 -10.07
CA ASN A 38 -15.31 18.39 -10.33
C ASN A 38 -15.00 16.89 -10.35
N PHE A 39 -13.88 16.49 -10.95
CA PHE A 39 -13.38 15.11 -10.91
C PHE A 39 -13.13 14.65 -9.47
N ILE A 40 -12.46 15.47 -8.65
CA ILE A 40 -12.17 15.16 -7.25
C ILE A 40 -13.47 14.93 -6.48
N TRP A 41 -14.41 15.89 -6.57
CA TRP A 41 -15.68 15.79 -5.85
C TRP A 41 -16.47 14.54 -6.26
N LYS A 42 -16.65 14.30 -7.57
CA LYS A 42 -17.41 13.15 -8.08
C LYS A 42 -16.79 11.81 -7.70
N GLY A 43 -15.46 11.72 -7.77
CA GLY A 43 -14.75 10.50 -7.41
C GLY A 43 -14.83 10.18 -5.92
N LEU A 44 -14.68 11.19 -5.05
CA LEU A 44 -14.84 11.01 -3.60
C LEU A 44 -16.29 10.74 -3.20
N ASN A 45 -17.26 11.48 -3.77
CA ASN A 45 -18.69 11.25 -3.51
C ASN A 45 -19.09 9.80 -3.84
N LEU A 46 -18.53 9.21 -4.89
CA LEU A 46 -18.88 7.85 -5.31
C LEU A 46 -18.13 6.77 -4.53
N TYR A 47 -16.81 6.91 -4.35
CA TYR A 47 -15.96 5.79 -3.93
C TYR A 47 -15.38 5.92 -2.52
N TYR A 48 -15.30 7.13 -1.94
CA TYR A 48 -14.63 7.33 -0.68
C TYR A 48 -15.27 6.51 0.45
N LEU A 49 -14.48 5.78 1.22
CA LEU A 49 -14.97 4.88 2.26
C LEU A 49 -15.81 5.60 3.31
N TRP A 50 -15.42 6.82 3.68
CA TRP A 50 -16.09 7.66 4.66
C TRP A 50 -16.92 8.78 4.02
N GLN A 51 -17.48 8.52 2.82
CA GLN A 51 -18.26 9.52 2.07
C GLN A 51 -19.44 10.06 2.89
N GLU A 52 -20.12 9.20 3.67
CA GLU A 52 -21.27 9.59 4.51
C GLU A 52 -20.86 10.45 5.72
N ASP A 53 -19.59 10.40 6.13
CA ASP A 53 -19.06 11.18 7.25
C ASP A 53 -18.61 12.60 6.84
N VAL A 54 -18.62 12.92 5.53
CA VAL A 54 -18.22 14.21 4.98
C VAL A 54 -19.46 14.95 4.43
N PRO A 55 -19.98 15.98 5.12
CA PRO A 55 -21.23 16.65 4.71
C PRO A 55 -21.21 17.21 3.29
N ASP A 56 -20.06 17.72 2.82
CA ASP A 56 -19.93 18.28 1.48
C ASP A 56 -19.85 17.20 0.36
N LEU A 57 -19.78 15.91 0.73
CA LEU A 57 -19.90 14.77 -0.17
C LEU A 57 -21.30 14.13 -0.17
N ALA A 58 -22.28 14.66 0.58
CA ALA A 58 -23.63 14.12 0.56
C ALA A 58 -24.31 14.29 -0.81
N ASP A 59 -25.13 13.32 -1.25
CA ASP A 59 -25.76 13.30 -2.58
C ASP A 59 -26.73 14.48 -2.80
N ASP A 60 -27.38 14.94 -1.75
CA ASP A 60 -28.33 16.05 -1.74
C ASP A 60 -27.70 17.40 -1.36
N ARG A 61 -26.37 17.45 -1.20
CA ARG A 61 -25.64 18.68 -0.79
C ARG A 61 -25.78 19.80 -1.81
N PHE A 62 -25.80 19.46 -3.10
CA PHE A 62 -25.94 20.41 -4.20
C PHE A 62 -27.13 20.01 -5.07
N ALA A 63 -28.09 20.93 -5.22
CA ALA A 63 -29.30 20.66 -5.98
C ALA A 63 -29.06 20.50 -7.50
N ASN A 64 -27.93 21.02 -8.02
CA ASN A 64 -27.55 20.94 -9.43
C ASN A 64 -26.06 21.26 -9.63
N GLN A 65 -25.55 21.01 -10.84
CA GLN A 65 -24.15 21.27 -11.21
C GLN A 65 -23.73 22.74 -11.02
N GLY A 66 -24.64 23.71 -11.16
CA GLY A 66 -24.34 25.13 -10.94
C GLY A 66 -23.99 25.44 -9.47
N GLN A 67 -24.70 24.83 -8.51
CA GLN A 67 -24.36 24.96 -7.09
C GLN A 67 -23.05 24.26 -6.77
N LEU A 68 -22.81 23.07 -7.35
CA LEU A 68 -21.53 22.39 -7.21
C LEU A 68 -20.39 23.26 -7.78
N ASN A 69 -20.54 23.82 -9.00
CA ASN A 69 -19.53 24.69 -9.59
C ASN A 69 -19.25 25.93 -8.70
N ALA A 70 -20.28 26.52 -8.08
CA ALA A 70 -20.10 27.63 -7.16
C ALA A 70 -19.31 27.23 -5.90
N PHE A 71 -19.53 26.05 -5.36
CA PHE A 71 -18.73 25.50 -4.26
C PHE A 71 -17.27 25.25 -4.70
N LEU A 72 -17.07 24.56 -5.82
CA LEU A 72 -15.74 24.20 -6.34
C LEU A 72 -14.89 25.44 -6.68
N SER A 73 -15.51 26.54 -7.11
CA SER A 73 -14.83 27.80 -7.44
C SER A 73 -14.15 28.48 -6.25
N ASN A 74 -14.46 28.07 -5.02
CA ASN A 74 -13.75 28.55 -3.83
C ASN A 74 -12.35 27.96 -3.68
N TYR A 75 -12.01 26.92 -4.43
CA TYR A 75 -10.74 26.20 -4.34
C TYR A 75 -9.89 26.43 -5.59
N ASN A 76 -8.86 27.26 -5.47
CA ASN A 76 -7.87 27.45 -6.54
C ASN A 76 -6.85 26.31 -6.63
N ASN A 77 -6.65 25.58 -5.53
CA ASN A 77 -5.72 24.48 -5.42
C ASN A 77 -6.47 23.15 -5.27
N PRO A 78 -6.38 22.21 -6.25
CA PRO A 78 -7.04 20.92 -6.17
C PRO A 78 -6.67 20.09 -4.93
N PHE A 79 -5.45 20.24 -4.41
CA PHE A 79 -5.01 19.54 -3.20
C PHE A 79 -5.75 20.02 -1.95
N GLU A 80 -6.02 21.32 -1.83
CA GLU A 80 -6.81 21.88 -0.72
C GLU A 80 -8.24 21.34 -0.73
N LEU A 81 -8.88 21.29 -1.90
CA LEU A 81 -10.21 20.68 -2.05
C LEU A 81 -10.20 19.20 -1.65
N PHE A 82 -9.21 18.46 -2.12
CA PHE A 82 -9.08 17.03 -1.81
C PHE A 82 -8.91 16.80 -0.30
N ASP A 83 -8.11 17.64 0.36
CA ASP A 83 -7.87 17.53 1.79
C ASP A 83 -9.12 17.92 2.60
N ASP A 84 -9.85 18.95 2.20
CA ASP A 84 -11.08 19.40 2.88
C ASP A 84 -12.26 18.42 2.69
N LEU A 85 -12.24 17.63 1.62
CA LEU A 85 -13.26 16.59 1.35
C LEU A 85 -12.93 15.24 1.97
N ARG A 86 -11.94 15.15 2.86
CA ARG A 86 -11.64 13.93 3.63
C ARG A 86 -12.03 14.09 5.10
N VAL A 87 -12.19 12.95 5.77
CA VAL A 87 -12.27 12.92 7.23
C VAL A 87 -10.91 13.30 7.85
N ASP A 88 -10.89 13.47 9.17
CA ASP A 88 -9.67 13.81 9.92
C ASP A 88 -8.48 12.92 9.54
N GLU A 89 -7.28 13.51 9.46
CA GLU A 89 -6.04 12.83 9.05
C GLU A 89 -5.62 11.67 9.96
N ASN A 90 -6.12 11.61 11.20
CA ASN A 90 -5.89 10.46 12.08
C ASN A 90 -6.71 9.25 11.66
N LEU A 91 -7.85 9.45 11.00
CA LEU A 91 -8.69 8.39 10.46
C LEU A 91 -8.27 8.03 9.04
N ASP A 92 -8.17 9.03 8.15
CA ASP A 92 -7.68 8.85 6.77
C ASP A 92 -6.24 9.32 6.60
N ARG A 93 -5.31 8.46 6.95
CA ARG A 93 -3.85 8.68 6.82
C ARG A 93 -3.30 8.42 5.42
N PHE A 94 -4.11 7.93 4.48
CA PHE A 94 -3.61 7.21 3.30
C PHE A 94 -4.21 7.63 1.96
N SER A 95 -5.34 8.34 1.92
CA SER A 95 -5.87 8.86 0.66
C SER A 95 -4.94 9.91 0.07
N VAL A 96 -4.73 9.87 -1.24
CA VAL A 96 -3.79 10.77 -1.93
C VAL A 96 -4.36 11.24 -3.27
N LEU A 97 -4.17 12.54 -3.55
CA LEU A 97 -4.28 13.12 -4.87
C LEU A 97 -2.89 13.21 -5.51
N VAL A 98 -2.75 12.85 -6.77
CA VAL A 98 -1.53 13.04 -7.56
C VAL A 98 -1.79 13.93 -8.77
N ASP A 99 -0.82 14.73 -9.13
CA ASP A 99 -0.82 15.59 -10.32
C ASP A 99 -0.29 14.90 -11.58
N ASP A 100 0.34 13.73 -11.43
CA ASP A 100 0.79 12.87 -12.54
C ASP A 100 0.54 11.37 -12.25
N TYR A 101 -0.50 10.81 -12.89
CA TYR A 101 -0.82 9.38 -12.77
C TYR A 101 0.25 8.46 -13.39
N VAL A 102 1.09 8.95 -14.31
CA VAL A 102 2.18 8.14 -14.88
C VAL A 102 3.23 7.84 -13.80
N TYR A 103 3.51 8.84 -12.94
CA TYR A 103 4.36 8.61 -11.76
C TYR A 103 3.77 7.55 -10.83
N LEU A 104 2.46 7.62 -10.56
CA LEU A 104 1.75 6.64 -9.73
C LEU A 104 1.82 5.21 -10.31
N GLU A 105 1.58 5.08 -11.62
CA GLU A 105 1.66 3.80 -12.31
C GLU A 105 3.07 3.19 -12.27
N ASN A 106 4.10 4.01 -12.42
CA ASN A 106 5.49 3.57 -12.27
C ASN A 106 5.77 3.03 -10.87
N LEU A 107 5.27 3.71 -9.82
CA LEU A 107 5.40 3.23 -8.45
C LEU A 107 4.78 1.85 -8.26
N PHE A 108 3.58 1.61 -8.81
CA PHE A 108 2.91 0.30 -8.74
C PHE A 108 3.62 -0.79 -9.55
N GLN A 109 4.50 -0.40 -10.48
CA GLN A 109 5.37 -1.31 -11.21
C GLN A 109 6.71 -1.56 -10.49
N GLY A 110 6.93 -0.95 -9.34
CA GLY A 110 8.16 -1.04 -8.56
C GLY A 110 9.27 -0.13 -9.08
N VAL A 111 8.94 0.85 -9.95
CA VAL A 111 9.90 1.82 -10.48
C VAL A 111 9.86 3.09 -9.62
N THR A 112 11.00 3.41 -9.00
CA THR A 112 11.12 4.59 -8.13
C THR A 112 12.44 5.31 -8.37
N LYS A 113 12.47 6.63 -8.14
CA LYS A 113 13.71 7.41 -8.16
C LYS A 113 14.35 7.39 -6.78
N ASN A 114 15.38 6.55 -6.59
CA ASN A 114 16.08 6.39 -5.32
C ASN A 114 17.57 6.04 -5.55
N ASN A 115 18.36 6.04 -4.48
CA ASN A 115 19.79 5.68 -4.54
C ASN A 115 20.06 4.20 -4.19
N GLY A 116 19.01 3.43 -3.89
CA GLY A 116 19.09 2.01 -3.59
C GLY A 116 19.34 1.66 -2.12
N MET A 117 19.49 2.63 -1.22
CA MET A 117 19.58 2.39 0.21
C MET A 117 18.18 2.44 0.84
N ASP A 118 17.65 1.31 1.28
CA ASP A 118 16.52 1.28 2.21
C ASP A 118 17.04 1.51 3.64
N PHE A 119 16.36 2.34 4.42
CA PHE A 119 16.80 2.72 5.76
C PHE A 119 15.65 3.02 6.71
N THR A 120 15.93 2.94 7.99
CA THR A 120 15.04 3.37 9.07
C THR A 120 15.66 4.58 9.79
N LEU A 121 14.88 5.65 9.94
CA LEU A 121 15.19 6.77 10.83
C LEU A 121 14.74 6.42 12.24
N ARG A 122 15.59 6.69 13.22
CA ARG A 122 15.34 6.43 14.65
C ARG A 122 15.64 7.67 15.48
N ASN A 123 14.88 7.87 16.55
CA ASN A 123 15.22 8.90 17.53
C ASN A 123 16.56 8.55 18.16
N LYS A 124 17.42 9.54 18.28
CA LYS A 124 18.65 9.40 19.06
C LYS A 124 18.31 9.14 20.53
N PRO A 125 18.91 8.14 21.18
CA PRO A 125 18.62 7.84 22.56
C PRO A 125 18.70 9.08 23.47
N GLY A 126 17.62 9.36 24.19
CA GLY A 126 17.50 10.53 25.06
C GLY A 126 17.10 11.83 24.36
N SER A 127 16.79 11.81 23.05
CA SER A 127 16.30 12.97 22.31
C SER A 127 14.96 12.66 21.61
N GLU A 128 14.06 13.64 21.63
CA GLU A 128 12.80 13.58 20.86
C GLU A 128 12.91 14.27 19.49
N THR A 129 13.95 15.09 19.30
CA THR A 129 14.12 15.92 18.10
C THR A 129 15.28 15.47 17.21
N GLU A 130 16.38 14.96 17.79
CA GLU A 130 17.52 14.45 17.02
C GLU A 130 17.25 13.02 16.57
N ILE A 131 17.53 12.74 15.29
CA ILE A 131 17.37 11.42 14.70
C ILE A 131 18.65 10.98 13.98
N PHE A 132 18.74 9.69 13.70
CA PHE A 132 19.80 9.09 12.90
C PHE A 132 19.21 8.03 11.98
N GLY A 133 19.88 7.71 10.89
CA GLY A 133 19.47 6.67 9.96
C GLY A 133 20.32 5.42 10.07
N VAL A 134 19.70 4.27 9.80
CA VAL A 134 20.35 2.95 9.74
C VAL A 134 19.93 2.28 8.45
N ALA A 135 20.88 1.88 7.61
CA ALA A 135 20.60 1.14 6.39
C ALA A 135 20.06 -0.27 6.70
N ASN A 136 18.90 -0.58 6.17
CA ASN A 136 18.21 -1.85 6.35
C ASN A 136 18.71 -2.91 5.35
N TYR A 137 18.67 -2.57 4.07
CA TYR A 137 19.21 -3.37 2.96
C TYR A 137 19.55 -2.46 1.79
N ILE A 138 20.27 -3.00 0.83
CA ILE A 138 20.73 -2.26 -0.35
C ILE A 138 20.22 -2.97 -1.60
N ILE A 139 19.57 -2.22 -2.49
CA ILE A 139 19.10 -2.74 -3.78
C ILE A 139 20.33 -3.05 -4.64
N PRO A 140 20.46 -4.27 -5.17
CA PRO A 140 21.58 -4.65 -6.05
C PRO A 140 21.69 -3.71 -7.26
N ASN A 141 22.93 -3.45 -7.70
CA ASN A 141 23.28 -2.61 -8.84
C ASN A 141 22.85 -1.13 -8.71
N SER A 142 22.51 -0.67 -7.51
CA SER A 142 22.19 0.73 -7.22
C SER A 142 23.45 1.56 -6.95
N ASP A 143 23.28 2.89 -6.86
CA ASP A 143 24.36 3.80 -6.50
C ASP A 143 24.94 3.49 -5.12
N ALA A 144 24.08 3.20 -4.12
CA ALA A 144 24.49 2.81 -2.79
C ALA A 144 25.29 1.49 -2.79
N ALA A 145 24.89 0.50 -3.61
CA ALA A 145 25.62 -0.76 -3.77
C ALA A 145 27.02 -0.53 -4.37
N ASN A 146 27.12 0.32 -5.40
CA ASN A 146 28.39 0.66 -6.05
C ASN A 146 29.34 1.44 -5.14
N LYS A 147 28.82 2.12 -4.12
CA LYS A 147 29.58 2.88 -3.14
C LYS A 147 29.82 2.13 -1.82
N ASN A 148 29.57 0.82 -1.82
CA ASN A 148 29.78 -0.08 -0.68
C ASN A 148 29.02 0.31 0.58
N VAL A 149 27.84 0.92 0.45
CA VAL A 149 26.90 1.02 1.57
C VAL A 149 26.40 -0.37 1.90
N THR A 150 26.36 -0.72 3.17
CA THR A 150 25.97 -2.04 3.65
C THR A 150 24.86 -1.95 4.70
N ARG A 151 24.14 -3.06 4.92
CA ARG A 151 23.22 -3.19 6.05
C ARG A 151 23.92 -2.83 7.36
N GLY A 152 23.27 -2.00 8.17
CA GLY A 152 23.82 -1.52 9.42
C GLY A 152 24.69 -0.27 9.30
N THR A 153 24.90 0.27 8.08
CA THR A 153 25.52 1.60 7.94
C THR A 153 24.69 2.63 8.68
N VAL A 154 25.32 3.34 9.63
CA VAL A 154 24.68 4.37 10.44
C VAL A 154 25.11 5.75 9.94
N PHE A 155 24.14 6.66 9.76
CA PHE A 155 24.40 8.05 9.40
C PHE A 155 23.63 9.00 10.33
N TYR A 156 24.26 10.11 10.70
CA TYR A 156 23.69 11.06 11.65
C TYR A 156 23.40 12.44 11.04
N ALA A 157 23.93 12.70 9.85
CA ALA A 157 23.80 13.97 9.16
C ALA A 157 23.74 13.77 7.66
N ILE A 158 23.19 14.76 6.93
CA ILE A 158 23.20 14.85 5.47
C ILE A 158 23.79 16.21 5.10
N ASP A 159 24.75 16.22 4.17
CA ASP A 159 25.49 17.42 3.70
C ASP A 159 26.05 18.26 4.87
N GLY A 160 26.55 17.56 5.91
CA GLY A 160 27.07 18.16 7.12
C GLY A 160 26.04 18.69 8.12
N GLN A 161 24.73 18.59 7.82
CA GLN A 161 23.65 19.01 8.70
C GLN A 161 23.12 17.83 9.50
N ALA A 162 23.16 17.92 10.85
CA ALA A 162 22.60 16.90 11.72
C ALA A 162 21.11 16.68 11.44
N LEU A 163 20.69 15.40 11.41
CA LEU A 163 19.30 15.02 11.14
C LEU A 163 18.41 15.31 12.36
N THR A 164 17.27 15.93 12.11
CA THR A 164 16.22 16.20 13.09
C THR A 164 14.85 15.82 12.54
N VAL A 165 13.84 15.74 13.43
CA VAL A 165 12.44 15.51 13.05
C VAL A 165 11.87 16.62 12.14
N ASP A 166 12.49 17.80 12.12
CA ASP A 166 12.02 18.94 11.32
C ASP A 166 12.70 19.03 9.94
N ASN A 167 13.98 18.61 9.80
CA ASN A 167 14.75 18.85 8.58
C ASN A 167 14.91 17.62 7.65
N TYR A 168 14.70 16.42 8.15
CA TYR A 168 15.00 15.17 7.42
C TYR A 168 14.33 15.08 6.06
N ARG A 169 13.06 15.54 5.94
CA ARG A 169 12.32 15.48 4.68
C ARG A 169 13.00 16.30 3.59
N THR A 170 13.39 17.52 3.91
CA THR A 170 14.05 18.44 2.97
C THR A 170 15.42 17.90 2.57
N LEU A 171 16.21 17.41 3.54
CA LEU A 171 17.56 16.91 3.27
C LEU A 171 17.54 15.63 2.41
N ILE A 172 16.62 14.69 2.70
CA ILE A 172 16.51 13.43 1.95
C ILE A 172 15.85 13.66 0.57
N ALA A 173 15.09 14.74 0.36
CA ALA A 173 14.38 14.98 -0.89
C ALA A 173 15.32 15.23 -2.09
N ALA A 174 16.52 15.77 -1.86
CA ALA A 174 17.49 16.10 -2.90
C ALA A 174 17.84 14.87 -3.78
N ASP A 175 18.09 15.11 -5.08
CA ASP A 175 18.47 14.07 -6.04
C ASP A 175 19.87 13.49 -5.77
N SER A 176 20.76 14.31 -5.19
CA SER A 176 22.09 13.91 -4.70
C SER A 176 22.30 14.54 -3.34
N TYR A 177 22.85 13.76 -2.41
CA TYR A 177 23.20 14.20 -1.07
C TYR A 177 24.31 13.33 -0.47
N THR A 178 25.04 13.87 0.50
CA THR A 178 26.12 13.17 1.20
C THR A 178 25.64 12.72 2.58
N ILE A 179 25.60 11.41 2.84
CA ILE A 179 25.39 10.89 4.20
C ILE A 179 26.71 11.00 5.00
N ASN A 180 26.63 11.55 6.21
CA ASN A 180 27.76 11.61 7.14
C ASN A 180 27.64 10.45 8.15
N LEU A 181 28.66 9.60 8.21
CA LEU A 181 28.61 8.32 8.90
C LEU A 181 28.95 8.45 10.37
N ALA A 182 28.40 7.53 11.16
CA ALA A 182 28.67 7.41 12.58
C ALA A 182 28.84 5.95 13.00
N ASN A 183 29.53 5.74 14.12
CA ASN A 183 29.54 4.48 14.83
C ASN A 183 28.38 4.45 15.83
N PHE A 184 27.70 3.31 15.91
CA PHE A 184 26.68 3.02 16.92
C PHE A 184 27.28 2.12 17.99
N ASN A 185 27.30 2.58 19.24
CA ASN A 185 27.77 1.77 20.35
C ASN A 185 26.84 1.94 21.56
N ASN A 186 26.07 0.91 21.88
CA ASN A 186 25.14 0.86 23.03
C ASN A 186 24.26 2.12 23.18
N GLY A 187 23.76 2.66 22.08
CA GLY A 187 22.92 3.85 22.06
C GLY A 187 23.68 5.16 21.81
N ALA A 188 24.99 5.17 21.89
CA ALA A 188 25.79 6.33 21.51
C ALA A 188 26.01 6.39 19.99
N ILE A 189 25.71 7.54 19.40
CA ILE A 189 25.94 7.85 17.99
C ILE A 189 27.17 8.77 17.93
N THR A 190 28.29 8.25 17.44
CA THR A 190 29.56 8.99 17.39
C THR A 190 30.02 9.19 15.96
N PRO A 191 30.09 10.44 15.42
CA PRO A 191 30.64 10.71 14.10
C PRO A 191 32.01 10.03 13.92
N ASN A 192 32.21 9.36 12.77
CA ASN A 192 33.47 8.65 12.48
C ASN A 192 34.32 9.34 11.41
N GLY A 193 33.92 10.53 10.97
CA GLY A 193 34.62 11.33 9.98
C GLY A 193 34.49 10.86 8.52
N GLN A 194 33.74 9.76 8.28
CA GLN A 194 33.48 9.26 6.93
C GLN A 194 32.18 9.83 6.35
N SER A 195 32.13 9.93 5.04
CA SER A 195 30.93 10.34 4.31
C SER A 195 30.84 9.63 2.95
N ILE A 196 29.62 9.50 2.46
CA ILE A 196 29.34 8.86 1.16
C ILE A 196 28.32 9.75 0.43
N GLU A 197 28.67 10.24 -0.74
CA GLU A 197 27.72 10.89 -1.63
C GLU A 197 26.84 9.84 -2.30
N LEU A 198 25.52 10.04 -2.31
CA LEU A 198 24.53 9.17 -2.90
C LEU A 198 23.71 9.93 -3.95
N VAL A 199 23.54 9.31 -5.12
CA VAL A 199 22.78 9.88 -6.24
C VAL A 199 21.55 9.02 -6.50
N LYS A 200 20.37 9.66 -6.60
CA LYS A 200 19.14 8.98 -6.97
C LYS A 200 19.04 8.80 -8.47
N THR A 201 18.71 7.59 -8.87
CA THR A 201 18.40 7.23 -10.25
C THR A 201 17.07 6.51 -10.30
N GLU A 202 16.49 6.35 -11.47
CA GLU A 202 15.35 5.47 -11.65
C GLU A 202 15.81 4.02 -11.47
N LEU A 203 15.21 3.33 -10.49
CA LEU A 203 15.51 1.95 -10.12
C LEU A 203 14.24 1.12 -10.11
N THR A 204 14.38 -0.13 -10.50
CA THR A 204 13.33 -1.15 -10.34
C THR A 204 13.79 -2.18 -9.31
N GLU A 205 13.05 -2.31 -8.22
CA GLU A 205 13.34 -3.30 -7.18
C GLU A 205 12.60 -4.60 -7.48
N ASN A 206 13.32 -5.73 -7.50
CA ASN A 206 12.69 -7.05 -7.43
C ASN A 206 12.28 -7.32 -5.97
N PRO A 207 10.98 -7.41 -5.66
CA PRO A 207 10.52 -7.58 -4.29
C PRO A 207 10.84 -8.96 -3.70
N VAL A 208 11.09 -9.98 -4.53
CA VAL A 208 11.65 -11.28 -4.10
C VAL A 208 13.14 -11.07 -3.83
N PHE A 209 13.45 -10.44 -2.70
CA PHE A 209 14.79 -9.95 -2.42
C PHE A 209 15.79 -11.07 -2.14
N LEU A 210 15.38 -12.07 -1.35
CA LEU A 210 16.22 -13.21 -0.99
C LEU A 210 15.37 -14.45 -0.76
N THR A 211 15.72 -15.52 -1.47
CA THR A 211 15.17 -16.87 -1.25
C THR A 211 16.29 -17.81 -0.88
N LYS A 212 16.16 -18.52 0.24
CA LYS A 212 17.19 -19.45 0.74
C LYS A 212 16.55 -20.66 1.39
N VAL A 213 17.22 -21.82 1.29
CA VAL A 213 16.89 -23.01 2.08
C VAL A 213 17.94 -23.16 3.17
N ILE A 214 17.48 -23.25 4.40
CA ILE A 214 18.33 -23.42 5.59
C ILE A 214 18.15 -24.83 6.12
N GLN A 215 19.24 -25.56 6.25
CA GLN A 215 19.22 -26.91 6.81
C GLN A 215 19.55 -26.84 8.30
N THR A 216 18.60 -27.20 9.15
CA THR A 216 18.78 -27.20 10.60
C THR A 216 18.11 -28.43 11.24
N ASN A 217 18.83 -29.16 12.09
CA ASN A 217 18.32 -30.35 12.83
C ASN A 217 17.47 -31.31 11.99
N ASN A 218 17.92 -31.70 10.81
CA ASN A 218 17.21 -32.53 9.84
C ASN A 218 15.91 -31.94 9.26
N GLN A 219 15.65 -30.64 9.50
CA GLN A 219 14.54 -29.90 8.88
C GLN A 219 15.08 -28.95 7.80
N LYS A 220 14.33 -28.81 6.72
CA LYS A 220 14.59 -27.82 5.68
C LYS A 220 13.62 -26.66 5.87
N VAL A 221 14.17 -25.50 6.22
CA VAL A 221 13.42 -24.26 6.43
C VAL A 221 13.62 -23.35 5.23
N GLY A 222 12.53 -22.95 4.58
CA GLY A 222 12.55 -21.89 3.59
C GLY A 222 12.66 -20.52 4.28
N TYR A 223 13.54 -19.67 3.79
CA TYR A 223 13.59 -18.26 4.12
C TYR A 223 13.28 -17.47 2.86
N LEU A 224 12.27 -16.60 2.93
CA LEU A 224 11.90 -15.70 1.85
C LEU A 224 11.78 -14.28 2.41
N MET A 225 12.70 -13.39 2.00
CA MET A 225 12.55 -11.95 2.22
C MET A 225 11.82 -11.33 1.05
N TYR A 226 10.67 -10.72 1.34
CA TYR A 226 9.75 -10.15 0.36
C TYR A 226 9.42 -8.70 0.71
N ASN A 227 9.83 -7.76 -0.14
CA ASN A 227 9.90 -6.34 0.20
C ASN A 227 8.72 -5.48 -0.27
N SER A 228 7.89 -6.00 -1.20
CA SER A 228 6.71 -5.29 -1.71
C SER A 228 5.76 -6.24 -2.43
N PHE A 229 4.45 -5.98 -2.36
CA PHE A 229 3.42 -6.72 -3.10
C PHE A 229 3.19 -6.09 -4.48
N THR A 230 4.24 -6.06 -5.30
CA THR A 230 4.23 -5.54 -6.67
C THR A 230 3.75 -6.61 -7.64
N ALA A 231 2.56 -6.43 -8.22
CA ALA A 231 1.86 -7.46 -9.00
C ALA A 231 2.64 -8.00 -10.22
N ASN A 232 3.48 -7.19 -10.83
CA ASN A 232 4.32 -7.57 -11.97
C ASN A 232 5.34 -8.69 -11.63
N TYR A 233 5.57 -8.94 -10.34
CA TYR A 233 6.52 -9.95 -9.85
C TYR A 233 5.85 -11.21 -9.29
N ASP A 234 4.55 -11.39 -9.51
CA ASP A 234 3.84 -12.58 -9.03
C ASP A 234 4.40 -13.89 -9.60
N ASN A 235 4.89 -13.88 -10.84
CA ASN A 235 5.55 -15.05 -11.43
C ASN A 235 6.88 -15.36 -10.75
N GLN A 236 7.72 -14.37 -10.50
CA GLN A 236 8.99 -14.53 -9.77
C GLN A 236 8.75 -15.01 -8.33
N LEU A 237 7.69 -14.50 -7.67
CA LEU A 237 7.28 -15.00 -6.37
C LEU A 237 6.87 -16.48 -6.45
N ASN A 238 6.09 -16.87 -7.45
CA ASN A 238 5.70 -18.26 -7.69
C ASN A 238 6.90 -19.17 -8.00
N GLU A 239 7.90 -18.70 -8.74
CA GLU A 239 9.15 -19.40 -8.99
C GLU A 239 9.98 -19.63 -7.71
N ALA A 240 10.03 -18.62 -6.82
CA ALA A 240 10.66 -18.75 -5.51
C ALA A 240 9.99 -19.86 -4.67
N PHE A 241 8.65 -19.90 -4.64
CA PHE A 241 7.91 -20.98 -4.00
C PHE A 241 8.12 -22.33 -4.69
N GLY A 242 8.26 -22.36 -6.02
CA GLY A 242 8.65 -23.56 -6.77
C GLY A 242 10.01 -24.11 -6.35
N THR A 243 11.00 -23.24 -6.16
CA THR A 243 12.32 -23.60 -5.66
C THR A 243 12.23 -24.18 -4.24
N LEU A 244 11.55 -23.51 -3.31
CA LEU A 244 11.36 -24.00 -1.95
C LEU A 244 10.65 -25.36 -1.90
N LYS A 245 9.61 -25.52 -2.73
CA LYS A 245 8.87 -26.79 -2.86
C LYS A 245 9.74 -27.94 -3.37
N ASN A 246 10.51 -27.69 -4.42
CA ASN A 246 11.40 -28.70 -5.01
C ASN A 246 12.51 -29.14 -4.04
N GLU A 247 12.96 -28.23 -3.19
CA GLU A 247 13.92 -28.53 -2.12
C GLU A 247 13.28 -29.30 -0.95
N GLY A 248 11.96 -29.44 -0.93
CA GLY A 248 11.25 -30.16 0.13
C GLY A 248 11.23 -29.43 1.47
N VAL A 249 11.03 -28.13 1.43
CA VAL A 249 10.91 -27.27 2.62
C VAL A 249 9.68 -27.68 3.44
N THR A 250 9.86 -27.82 4.76
CA THR A 250 8.81 -28.21 5.71
C THR A 250 8.26 -27.04 6.53
N ASP A 251 9.00 -25.97 6.61
CA ASP A 251 8.66 -24.75 7.35
C ASP A 251 9.09 -23.51 6.54
N LEU A 252 8.39 -22.40 6.75
CA LEU A 252 8.70 -21.13 6.09
C LEU A 252 8.90 -20.03 7.12
N VAL A 253 10.01 -19.29 6.99
CA VAL A 253 10.20 -17.97 7.58
C VAL A 253 9.98 -16.94 6.47
N LEU A 254 8.87 -16.23 6.53
CA LEU A 254 8.51 -15.15 5.62
C LEU A 254 8.94 -13.82 6.25
N ASP A 255 9.92 -13.17 5.65
CA ASP A 255 10.45 -11.90 6.16
C ASP A 255 9.75 -10.72 5.46
N LEU A 256 8.84 -10.09 6.19
CA LEU A 256 8.08 -8.90 5.77
C LEU A 256 8.48 -7.65 6.57
N ARG A 257 9.64 -7.67 7.26
CA ARG A 257 10.02 -6.59 8.19
C ARG A 257 10.12 -5.20 7.55
N TYR A 258 10.40 -5.12 6.25
CA TYR A 258 10.49 -3.86 5.51
C TYR A 258 9.46 -3.76 4.37
N ASN A 259 8.40 -4.56 4.43
CA ASN A 259 7.37 -4.63 3.40
C ASN A 259 6.19 -3.72 3.73
N GLY A 260 6.06 -2.61 3.02
CA GLY A 260 4.97 -1.63 3.20
C GLY A 260 3.62 -2.04 2.61
N GLY A 261 3.53 -3.19 1.92
CA GLY A 261 2.27 -3.65 1.32
C GLY A 261 2.27 -3.67 -0.21
N GLY A 262 1.14 -3.36 -0.82
CA GLY A 262 0.91 -3.35 -2.27
C GLY A 262 -0.40 -4.01 -2.69
N SER A 263 -0.38 -4.82 -3.75
CA SER A 263 -1.55 -5.45 -4.35
C SER A 263 -2.25 -6.46 -3.44
N VAL A 264 -3.56 -6.28 -3.24
CA VAL A 264 -4.44 -7.25 -2.55
C VAL A 264 -4.42 -8.61 -3.25
N LEU A 265 -4.40 -8.62 -4.58
CA LEU A 265 -4.36 -9.86 -5.36
C LEU A 265 -3.05 -10.62 -5.14
N THR A 266 -1.91 -9.93 -5.11
CA THR A 266 -0.62 -10.53 -4.80
C THR A 266 -0.57 -11.08 -3.37
N ALA A 267 -1.19 -10.39 -2.38
CA ALA A 267 -1.33 -10.89 -1.01
C ALA A 267 -2.14 -12.20 -0.97
N THR A 268 -3.24 -12.27 -1.71
CA THR A 268 -4.06 -13.47 -1.85
C THR A 268 -3.27 -14.63 -2.48
N ARG A 269 -2.46 -14.35 -3.50
CA ARG A 269 -1.58 -15.33 -4.16
C ARG A 269 -0.48 -15.83 -3.23
N LEU A 270 0.18 -14.94 -2.49
CA LEU A 270 1.19 -15.34 -1.50
C LEU A 270 0.58 -16.23 -0.40
N ALA A 271 -0.58 -15.87 0.13
CA ALA A 271 -1.29 -16.70 1.11
C ALA A 271 -1.64 -18.09 0.54
N SER A 272 -2.00 -18.15 -0.75
CA SER A 272 -2.28 -19.40 -1.48
C SER A 272 -1.02 -20.24 -1.72
N MET A 273 0.14 -19.60 -1.96
CA MET A 273 1.44 -20.28 -2.09
C MET A 273 1.90 -20.87 -0.76
N ILE A 274 1.61 -20.22 0.36
CA ILE A 274 1.93 -20.75 1.69
C ILE A 274 1.09 -21.98 1.99
N THR A 275 -0.22 -21.94 1.73
CA THR A 275 -1.18 -22.94 2.21
C THR A 275 -1.53 -24.02 1.15
N GLY A 276 -2.06 -23.64 -0.01
CA GLY A 276 -2.50 -24.53 -1.09
C GLY A 276 -3.79 -25.32 -0.82
N GLN A 277 -4.02 -25.76 0.41
CA GLN A 277 -5.15 -26.64 0.79
C GLN A 277 -6.50 -25.91 0.87
N PHE A 278 -6.54 -24.57 0.76
CA PHE A 278 -7.75 -23.77 0.94
C PHE A 278 -8.27 -23.14 -0.36
N ASN A 279 -7.84 -23.63 -1.51
CA ASN A 279 -8.26 -23.10 -2.81
C ASN A 279 -9.79 -22.92 -2.90
N GLY A 280 -10.23 -21.74 -3.34
CA GLY A 280 -11.64 -21.36 -3.45
C GLY A 280 -12.31 -20.92 -2.14
N GLN A 281 -11.67 -21.11 -0.98
CA GLN A 281 -12.19 -20.61 0.30
C GLN A 281 -11.89 -19.13 0.47
N LEU A 282 -12.68 -18.46 1.30
CA LEU A 282 -12.57 -17.04 1.57
C LEU A 282 -11.26 -16.68 2.29
N PHE A 283 -10.38 -15.92 1.64
CA PHE A 283 -9.19 -15.36 2.27
C PHE A 283 -9.50 -14.05 3.01
N ALA A 284 -10.18 -13.12 2.33
CA ALA A 284 -10.58 -11.83 2.90
C ALA A 284 -11.84 -11.28 2.24
N LYS A 285 -12.62 -10.49 3.00
CA LYS A 285 -13.73 -9.68 2.48
C LYS A 285 -13.31 -8.22 2.39
N GLN A 286 -13.91 -7.52 1.43
CA GLN A 286 -13.83 -6.09 1.27
C GLN A 286 -15.15 -5.47 1.73
N GLN A 287 -15.06 -4.43 2.52
CA GLN A 287 -16.18 -3.59 2.94
C GLN A 287 -16.02 -2.22 2.29
N TRP A 288 -16.95 -1.82 1.46
CA TRP A 288 -17.00 -0.56 0.75
C TRP A 288 -17.92 0.45 1.47
N ASN A 289 -17.98 1.70 0.98
CA ASN A 289 -19.04 2.60 1.38
C ASN A 289 -20.41 2.02 0.98
N SER A 290 -21.50 2.54 1.55
CA SER A 290 -22.85 1.99 1.36
C SER A 290 -23.29 1.90 -0.10
N LYS A 291 -22.92 2.87 -0.95
CA LYS A 291 -23.28 2.92 -2.36
C LYS A 291 -22.66 1.77 -3.16
N ILE A 292 -21.36 1.64 -3.07
CA ILE A 292 -20.58 0.63 -3.80
C ILE A 292 -20.85 -0.77 -3.23
N GLN A 293 -20.99 -0.87 -1.90
CA GLN A 293 -21.35 -2.12 -1.22
C GLN A 293 -22.68 -2.65 -1.77
N ALA A 294 -23.74 -1.83 -1.75
CA ALA A 294 -25.06 -2.22 -2.25
C ALA A 294 -25.03 -2.60 -3.74
N TYR A 295 -24.31 -1.82 -4.54
CA TYR A 295 -24.16 -2.11 -5.97
C TYR A 295 -23.51 -3.48 -6.22
N PHE A 296 -22.40 -3.80 -5.52
CA PHE A 296 -21.75 -5.09 -5.71
C PHE A 296 -22.55 -6.25 -5.14
N GLU A 297 -23.23 -6.07 -4.00
CA GLU A 297 -24.11 -7.11 -3.45
C GLU A 297 -25.22 -7.53 -4.44
N GLU A 298 -25.78 -6.57 -5.18
CA GLU A 298 -26.82 -6.81 -6.16
C GLU A 298 -26.28 -7.34 -7.49
N ASN A 299 -25.18 -6.74 -8.00
CA ASN A 299 -24.78 -6.95 -9.40
C ASN A 299 -23.53 -7.85 -9.55
N ASN A 300 -22.62 -7.87 -8.58
CA ASN A 300 -21.39 -8.65 -8.66
C ASN A 300 -20.78 -8.96 -7.27
N PRO A 301 -21.40 -9.82 -6.46
CA PRO A 301 -20.94 -10.13 -5.11
C PRO A 301 -19.52 -10.71 -5.03
N SER A 302 -19.02 -11.26 -6.15
CA SER A 302 -17.65 -11.77 -6.21
C SER A 302 -16.57 -10.68 -6.07
N GLN A 303 -16.90 -9.41 -6.32
CA GLN A 303 -16.00 -8.27 -6.09
C GLN A 303 -15.77 -7.96 -4.62
N LEU A 304 -16.66 -8.43 -3.75
CA LEU A 304 -16.55 -8.20 -2.30
C LEU A 304 -15.64 -9.21 -1.58
N VAL A 305 -15.12 -10.21 -2.31
CA VAL A 305 -14.35 -11.30 -1.71
C VAL A 305 -13.07 -11.59 -2.45
N ASN A 306 -12.03 -11.91 -1.70
CA ASN A 306 -10.79 -12.47 -2.20
C ASN A 306 -10.70 -13.91 -1.71
N ASN A 307 -10.76 -14.86 -2.62
CA ASN A 307 -10.65 -16.27 -2.30
C ASN A 307 -9.25 -16.78 -2.58
N PHE A 308 -8.75 -17.73 -1.76
CA PHE A 308 -7.54 -18.46 -2.09
C PHE A 308 -7.64 -19.02 -3.53
N THR A 309 -6.53 -18.98 -4.24
CA THR A 309 -6.44 -19.37 -5.65
C THR A 309 -5.34 -20.38 -5.89
N ASN A 310 -5.47 -21.17 -6.95
CA ASN A 310 -4.44 -22.12 -7.39
C ASN A 310 -3.74 -21.69 -8.69
N SER A 311 -4.01 -20.46 -9.16
CA SER A 311 -3.46 -19.98 -10.43
C SER A 311 -3.07 -18.51 -10.44
N ILE A 312 -2.11 -18.18 -11.31
CA ILE A 312 -1.73 -16.83 -11.72
C ILE A 312 -1.93 -16.78 -13.23
N GLY A 313 -3.03 -16.19 -13.69
CA GLY A 313 -3.46 -16.34 -15.07
C GLY A 313 -3.60 -17.82 -15.43
N ASN A 314 -2.84 -18.29 -16.42
CA ASN A 314 -2.84 -19.70 -16.85
C ASN A 314 -1.79 -20.57 -16.11
N ALA A 315 -0.94 -19.99 -15.26
CA ALA A 315 0.09 -20.71 -14.54
C ALA A 315 -0.44 -21.26 -13.21
N THR A 316 -0.05 -22.47 -12.85
CA THR A 316 -0.38 -23.07 -11.55
C THR A 316 0.48 -22.47 -10.45
N ILE A 317 -0.11 -22.19 -9.29
CA ILE A 317 0.60 -21.74 -8.10
C ILE A 317 1.37 -22.91 -7.48
N ASN A 318 2.66 -22.67 -7.22
CA ASN A 318 3.49 -23.54 -6.40
C ASN A 318 3.15 -23.32 -4.93
N SER A 319 2.58 -24.32 -4.27
CA SER A 319 2.20 -24.21 -2.85
C SER A 319 3.02 -25.17 -1.98
N LEU A 320 3.31 -24.72 -0.76
CA LEU A 320 4.05 -25.48 0.25
C LEU A 320 3.14 -26.33 1.15
N ASN A 321 1.83 -26.14 1.09
CA ASN A 321 0.81 -26.83 1.90
C ASN A 321 1.09 -26.78 3.41
N LEU A 322 1.56 -25.62 3.89
CA LEU A 322 1.93 -25.44 5.30
C LEU A 322 0.71 -25.26 6.19
N THR A 323 0.83 -25.72 7.44
CA THR A 323 -0.14 -25.53 8.52
C THR A 323 0.34 -24.53 9.56
N ARG A 324 1.56 -24.00 9.39
CA ARG A 324 2.14 -22.91 10.18
C ARG A 324 3.10 -22.08 9.32
N VAL A 325 3.27 -20.82 9.69
CA VAL A 325 4.24 -19.90 9.07
C VAL A 325 4.83 -18.98 10.13
N TYR A 326 6.12 -18.68 10.01
CA TYR A 326 6.82 -17.72 10.86
C TYR A 326 7.00 -16.45 10.06
N ILE A 327 6.50 -15.31 10.58
CA ILE A 327 6.55 -14.04 9.85
C ILE A 327 7.34 -13.02 10.66
N LEU A 328 8.41 -12.49 10.05
CA LEU A 328 9.22 -11.45 10.66
C LEU A 328 8.62 -10.07 10.34
N THR A 329 8.41 -9.24 11.36
CA THR A 329 7.73 -7.94 11.22
C THR A 329 8.43 -6.81 11.98
N THR A 330 8.26 -5.58 11.49
CA THR A 330 8.63 -4.35 12.19
C THR A 330 7.51 -3.31 12.10
N GLY A 331 7.71 -2.11 12.62
CA GLY A 331 6.82 -0.97 12.42
C GLY A 331 6.65 -0.56 10.94
N SER A 332 7.53 -1.02 10.05
CA SER A 332 7.44 -0.80 8.61
C SER A 332 6.62 -1.87 7.87
N THR A 333 6.23 -2.96 8.55
CA THR A 333 5.32 -3.96 7.98
C THR A 333 3.91 -3.40 7.95
N ALA A 334 3.32 -3.27 6.76
CA ALA A 334 2.04 -2.57 6.59
C ALA A 334 1.11 -3.23 5.57
N SER A 335 -0.19 -2.96 5.67
CA SER A 335 -1.13 -3.03 4.56
C SER A 335 -1.30 -4.47 4.01
N ALA A 336 -0.93 -4.78 2.76
CA ALA A 336 -1.01 -6.12 2.18
C ALA A 336 -0.21 -7.17 2.98
N SER A 337 0.89 -6.77 3.65
CA SER A 337 1.61 -7.64 4.59
C SER A 337 0.74 -8.00 5.79
N GLU A 338 0.03 -7.02 6.35
CA GLU A 338 -0.89 -7.23 7.47
C GLU A 338 -2.11 -8.04 7.04
N LEU A 339 -2.57 -7.84 5.79
CA LEU A 339 -3.64 -8.64 5.19
C LEU A 339 -3.25 -10.13 5.11
N VAL A 340 -2.00 -10.46 4.71
CA VAL A 340 -1.50 -11.85 4.71
C VAL A 340 -1.51 -12.42 6.12
N ILE A 341 -1.01 -11.69 7.11
CA ILE A 341 -1.01 -12.14 8.51
C ILE A 341 -2.43 -12.37 9.00
N ASN A 342 -3.33 -11.39 8.81
CA ASN A 342 -4.71 -11.45 9.27
C ASN A 342 -5.53 -12.53 8.55
N GLY A 343 -5.40 -12.62 7.23
CA GLY A 343 -6.16 -13.57 6.41
C GLY A 343 -5.75 -15.03 6.61
N LEU A 344 -4.49 -15.29 7.01
CA LEU A 344 -4.00 -16.65 7.31
C LEU A 344 -4.36 -17.15 8.71
N LYS A 345 -4.52 -16.26 9.70
CA LYS A 345 -4.80 -16.63 11.10
C LYS A 345 -6.00 -17.59 11.30
N PRO A 346 -7.12 -17.46 10.55
CA PRO A 346 -8.25 -18.40 10.66
C PRO A 346 -7.97 -19.80 10.12
N TYR A 347 -6.86 -20.01 9.42
CA TYR A 347 -6.59 -21.22 8.65
C TYR A 347 -5.39 -22.01 9.15
N ILE A 348 -4.33 -21.30 9.54
CA ILE A 348 -3.06 -21.89 9.96
C ILE A 348 -2.49 -21.16 11.17
N ASN A 349 -1.51 -21.78 11.84
CA ASN A 349 -0.80 -21.12 12.92
C ASN A 349 0.19 -20.09 12.38
N VAL A 350 -0.08 -18.80 12.60
CA VAL A 350 0.78 -17.68 12.21
C VAL A 350 1.58 -17.22 13.43
N ILE A 351 2.88 -17.46 13.42
CA ILE A 351 3.82 -17.04 14.47
C ILE A 351 4.52 -15.76 14.02
N GLN A 352 4.07 -14.62 14.52
CA GLN A 352 4.65 -13.32 14.22
C GLN A 352 5.79 -13.01 15.19
N ILE A 353 6.98 -12.68 14.68
CA ILE A 353 8.19 -12.37 15.45
C ILE A 353 8.67 -10.98 15.05
N GLY A 354 8.94 -10.13 16.03
CA GLY A 354 9.42 -8.77 15.75
C GLY A 354 8.72 -7.70 16.57
N THR A 355 8.35 -6.59 15.93
CA THR A 355 7.58 -5.53 16.57
C THR A 355 6.18 -5.41 15.97
N LYS A 356 5.35 -4.62 16.64
CA LYS A 356 3.99 -4.30 16.18
C LYS A 356 4.04 -3.64 14.81
N THR A 357 3.13 -4.01 13.92
CA THR A 357 3.02 -3.51 12.55
C THR A 357 2.41 -2.10 12.48
N THR A 358 2.29 -1.52 11.28
CA THR A 358 1.81 -0.15 11.05
C THR A 358 0.34 0.06 11.40
N GLY A 359 -0.54 -0.91 11.09
CA GLY A 359 -1.98 -0.79 11.29
C GLY A 359 -2.72 -0.16 10.11
N LYS A 360 -2.52 -0.66 8.89
CA LYS A 360 -3.29 -0.26 7.71
C LYS A 360 -4.21 -1.40 7.26
N ASN A 361 -5.45 -1.38 7.73
CA ASN A 361 -6.51 -2.34 7.38
C ASN A 361 -7.41 -1.90 6.24
N VAL A 362 -7.07 -0.79 5.58
CA VAL A 362 -7.84 -0.13 4.53
C VAL A 362 -7.08 -0.12 3.21
N GLY A 363 -7.81 -0.08 2.10
CA GLY A 363 -7.22 -0.12 0.76
C GLY A 363 -7.84 0.89 -0.20
N SER A 364 -7.13 1.17 -1.27
CA SER A 364 -7.45 2.18 -2.28
C SER A 364 -7.62 1.57 -3.67
N ILE A 365 -8.18 2.37 -4.57
CA ILE A 365 -8.17 2.14 -6.02
C ILE A 365 -7.62 3.38 -6.72
N THR A 366 -7.08 3.24 -7.94
CA THR A 366 -6.77 4.39 -8.77
C THR A 366 -8.02 4.89 -9.47
N ILE A 367 -8.34 6.16 -9.29
CA ILE A 367 -9.43 6.86 -9.96
C ILE A 367 -8.84 7.88 -10.91
N TYR A 368 -9.21 7.79 -12.19
CA TYR A 368 -8.79 8.71 -13.25
C TYR A 368 -9.94 9.63 -13.64
N ASP A 369 -9.64 10.84 -14.12
CA ASP A 369 -10.64 11.71 -14.75
C ASP A 369 -11.03 11.13 -16.11
N SER A 370 -12.03 10.30 -16.10
CA SER A 370 -12.64 9.66 -17.27
C SER A 370 -14.12 9.38 -17.03
N PRO A 371 -14.93 9.09 -18.06
CA PRO A 371 -16.34 8.82 -17.90
C PRO A 371 -16.68 7.66 -16.96
N THR A 372 -15.74 6.76 -16.74
CA THR A 372 -15.91 5.54 -15.90
C THR A 372 -14.90 5.48 -14.76
N PHE A 373 -14.18 6.55 -14.48
CA PHE A 373 -13.13 6.65 -13.47
C PHE A 373 -11.97 5.66 -13.61
N ASN A 374 -11.92 4.88 -14.72
CA ASN A 374 -10.80 4.01 -15.01
C ASN A 374 -9.89 4.61 -16.09
N LYS A 375 -8.78 3.91 -16.41
CA LYS A 375 -7.73 4.43 -17.30
C LYS A 375 -8.20 4.62 -18.76
N LYS A 376 -9.34 4.07 -19.15
CA LYS A 376 -9.85 4.24 -20.51
C LYS A 376 -10.48 5.62 -20.69
N ASP A 377 -10.16 6.27 -21.80
CA ASP A 377 -10.72 7.59 -22.19
C ASP A 377 -10.45 8.70 -21.15
N VAL A 378 -9.23 8.69 -20.56
CA VAL A 378 -8.77 9.69 -19.60
C VAL A 378 -8.78 11.09 -20.24
N ASN A 379 -9.18 12.10 -19.49
CA ASN A 379 -9.11 13.51 -19.88
C ASN A 379 -7.68 13.89 -20.30
N PRO A 380 -7.44 14.28 -21.57
CA PRO A 380 -6.10 14.54 -22.05
C PRO A 380 -5.52 15.90 -21.62
N ARG A 381 -6.30 16.74 -20.92
CA ARG A 381 -5.91 18.11 -20.55
C ARG A 381 -5.07 18.18 -19.28
N HIS A 382 -5.08 17.12 -18.47
CA HIS A 382 -4.29 17.02 -17.24
C HIS A 382 -3.95 15.55 -16.93
N LYS A 383 -3.12 15.35 -15.91
CA LYS A 383 -2.72 14.01 -15.44
C LYS A 383 -3.10 13.74 -14.00
N TYR A 384 -4.03 14.52 -13.43
CA TYR A 384 -4.48 14.26 -12.06
C TYR A 384 -5.16 12.90 -11.96
N ALA A 385 -4.85 12.19 -10.88
CA ALA A 385 -5.55 10.98 -10.46
C ALA A 385 -5.65 10.94 -8.94
N MET A 386 -6.57 10.15 -8.42
CA MET A 386 -6.77 9.96 -6.98
C MET A 386 -6.51 8.50 -6.58
N GLN A 387 -6.03 8.32 -5.36
CA GLN A 387 -6.01 7.05 -4.63
C GLN A 387 -6.77 7.24 -3.32
N PRO A 388 -8.10 7.39 -3.37
CA PRO A 388 -8.89 7.45 -2.15
C PRO A 388 -8.91 6.08 -1.47
N ILE A 389 -9.00 6.08 -0.15
CA ILE A 389 -9.37 4.88 0.58
C ILE A 389 -10.83 4.55 0.27
N VAL A 390 -11.07 3.31 -0.19
CA VAL A 390 -12.39 2.87 -0.65
C VAL A 390 -12.87 1.60 0.05
N ILE A 391 -11.95 0.82 0.63
CA ILE A 391 -12.28 -0.42 1.32
C ILE A 391 -11.65 -0.53 2.70
N LYS A 392 -12.32 -1.27 3.57
CA LYS A 392 -11.75 -1.92 4.73
C LYS A 392 -11.71 -3.43 4.49
N THR A 393 -10.66 -4.10 4.94
CA THR A 393 -10.51 -5.56 4.80
C THR A 393 -10.76 -6.28 6.11
N ILE A 394 -11.50 -7.39 6.04
CA ILE A 394 -11.72 -8.30 7.17
C ILE A 394 -11.36 -9.73 6.76
N ASN A 395 -10.92 -10.55 7.71
CA ASN A 395 -10.66 -11.96 7.45
C ASN A 395 -11.97 -12.80 7.49
N LYS A 396 -11.84 -14.12 7.29
CA LYS A 396 -12.95 -15.06 7.29
C LYS A 396 -13.80 -15.02 8.57
N ASP A 397 -13.19 -14.74 9.72
CA ASP A 397 -13.87 -14.69 11.02
C ASP A 397 -14.44 -13.30 11.32
N GLY A 398 -14.36 -12.35 10.37
CA GLY A 398 -14.86 -10.99 10.49
C GLY A 398 -13.90 -10.02 11.19
N PHE A 399 -12.69 -10.45 11.56
CA PHE A 399 -11.71 -9.57 12.20
C PHE A 399 -11.00 -8.67 11.18
N GLY A 400 -11.00 -7.36 11.45
CA GLY A 400 -10.33 -6.32 10.66
C GLY A 400 -9.92 -5.10 11.49
N GLU A 401 -10.10 -5.16 12.82
CA GLU A 401 -9.80 -4.05 13.73
C GLU A 401 -8.34 -4.08 14.18
N TYR A 402 -7.44 -3.69 13.25
CA TYR A 402 -6.01 -3.61 13.55
C TYR A 402 -5.37 -2.29 13.09
N GLN A 403 -6.13 -1.19 13.13
CA GLN A 403 -5.64 0.16 12.77
C GLN A 403 -4.49 0.66 13.66
N ASP A 404 -4.29 0.05 14.82
CA ASP A 404 -3.14 0.27 15.70
C ASP A 404 -1.98 -0.72 15.46
N GLY A 405 -2.08 -1.60 14.46
CA GLY A 405 -1.11 -2.62 14.13
C GLY A 405 -1.37 -3.98 14.77
N LEU A 406 -0.85 -5.02 14.12
CA LEU A 406 -0.88 -6.40 14.62
C LEU A 406 0.25 -6.62 15.63
N VAL A 407 -0.12 -7.07 16.81
CA VAL A 407 0.85 -7.37 17.89
C VAL A 407 1.52 -8.72 17.61
N PRO A 408 2.88 -8.80 17.65
CA PRO A 408 3.58 -10.04 17.39
C PRO A 408 3.38 -11.08 18.51
N THR A 409 3.49 -12.35 18.15
CA THR A 409 3.52 -13.48 19.08
C THR A 409 4.78 -13.42 19.97
N ILE A 410 5.90 -13.07 19.36
CA ILE A 410 7.20 -12.90 20.03
C ILE A 410 7.68 -11.46 19.77
N VAL A 411 7.75 -10.67 20.83
CA VAL A 411 8.22 -9.28 20.75
C VAL A 411 9.76 -9.27 20.75
N GLN A 412 10.34 -8.79 19.65
CA GLN A 412 11.78 -8.65 19.49
C GLN A 412 12.10 -7.53 18.51
N SER A 413 12.72 -6.46 18.99
CA SER A 413 13.14 -5.34 18.14
C SER A 413 14.47 -5.65 17.44
N GLU A 414 14.66 -5.07 16.24
CA GLU A 414 15.98 -5.03 15.62
C GLU A 414 16.94 -4.15 16.43
N ASN A 415 18.14 -4.64 16.59
CA ASN A 415 19.22 -3.92 17.29
C ASN A 415 20.10 -3.19 16.27
N SER A 416 20.08 -1.87 16.24
CA SER A 416 20.90 -1.05 15.33
C SER A 416 22.41 -1.31 15.44
N GLY A 417 22.88 -1.83 16.57
CA GLY A 417 24.28 -2.24 16.76
C GLY A 417 24.61 -3.66 16.32
N ASN A 418 23.58 -4.48 16.00
CA ASN A 418 23.74 -5.85 15.55
C ASN A 418 22.52 -6.28 14.73
N LEU A 419 22.40 -5.79 13.51
CA LEU A 419 21.33 -6.17 12.59
C LEU A 419 21.55 -7.57 11.98
N GLY A 420 22.75 -8.10 12.02
CA GLY A 420 23.11 -9.36 11.36
C GLY A 420 23.07 -9.28 9.84
N VAL A 421 23.26 -10.43 9.21
CA VAL A 421 23.19 -10.60 7.75
C VAL A 421 21.85 -11.25 7.39
N LEU A 422 21.09 -10.66 6.48
CA LEU A 422 19.80 -11.19 6.03
C LEU A 422 19.95 -12.61 5.47
N GLY A 423 19.12 -13.55 5.95
CA GLY A 423 19.16 -14.95 5.57
C GLY A 423 20.30 -15.75 6.21
N ASP A 424 21.09 -15.17 7.10
CA ASP A 424 22.06 -15.91 7.94
C ASP A 424 21.36 -16.47 9.19
N GLU A 425 21.71 -17.70 9.57
CA GLU A 425 21.11 -18.38 10.73
C GLU A 425 21.33 -17.66 12.06
N ASN A 426 22.37 -16.83 12.12
CA ASN A 426 22.72 -16.01 13.30
C ASN A 426 22.07 -14.60 13.26
N GLU A 427 21.33 -14.25 12.19
CA GLU A 427 20.57 -13.00 12.18
C GLU A 427 19.52 -13.06 13.30
N PRO A 428 19.42 -12.03 14.15
CA PRO A 428 18.68 -12.14 15.41
C PRO A 428 17.22 -12.58 15.32
N LEU A 429 16.43 -12.03 14.36
CA LEU A 429 15.01 -12.41 14.20
C LEU A 429 14.88 -13.79 13.54
N LEU A 430 15.70 -14.07 12.53
CA LEU A 430 15.72 -15.37 11.87
C LEU A 430 16.17 -16.47 12.84
N SER A 431 17.21 -16.22 13.64
CA SER A 431 17.68 -17.15 14.68
C SER A 431 16.58 -17.52 15.67
N THR A 432 15.76 -16.55 16.08
CA THR A 432 14.59 -16.80 16.94
C THR A 432 13.57 -17.70 16.24
N ALA A 433 13.25 -17.43 14.98
CA ALA A 433 12.33 -18.27 14.20
C ALA A 433 12.86 -19.71 14.08
N LEU A 434 14.14 -19.89 13.73
CA LEU A 434 14.79 -21.21 13.62
C LEU A 434 14.80 -21.96 14.97
N GLY A 435 15.05 -21.24 16.06
CA GLY A 435 14.97 -21.80 17.42
C GLY A 435 13.57 -22.34 17.77
N LEU A 436 12.51 -21.61 17.38
CA LEU A 436 11.12 -22.06 17.57
C LEU A 436 10.77 -23.28 16.69
N ILE A 437 11.25 -23.28 15.43
CA ILE A 437 11.03 -24.40 14.51
C ILE A 437 11.67 -25.67 15.04
N THR A 438 12.88 -25.59 15.56
CA THR A 438 13.68 -26.74 16.00
C THR A 438 13.41 -27.16 17.44
N GLY A 439 12.59 -26.42 18.17
CA GLY A 439 12.35 -26.64 19.61
C GLY A 439 13.54 -26.27 20.52
N ASN A 440 14.54 -25.60 19.96
CA ASN A 440 15.75 -25.15 20.68
C ASN A 440 15.74 -23.65 20.98
N ALA A 441 14.57 -23.04 21.05
CA ALA A 441 14.42 -21.62 21.30
C ALA A 441 15.09 -21.24 22.63
N LYS A 442 16.28 -20.71 22.58
CA LYS A 442 16.86 -19.92 23.66
C LYS A 442 16.28 -18.50 23.53
N PHE A 443 15.09 -18.32 24.08
CA PHE A 443 14.54 -16.99 24.23
C PHE A 443 15.44 -16.23 25.23
N ASN A 444 16.36 -15.47 24.69
CA ASN A 444 17.08 -14.48 25.45
C ASN A 444 16.29 -13.16 25.27
N PRO A 445 15.44 -12.75 26.25
CA PRO A 445 14.83 -11.44 26.17
C PRO A 445 16.00 -10.46 26.01
N GLN A 446 16.16 -9.90 24.81
CA GLN A 446 17.17 -8.88 24.62
C GLN A 446 16.86 -7.79 25.64
N ASN A 447 17.77 -7.56 26.57
CA ASN A 447 17.71 -6.40 27.43
C ASN A 447 17.36 -5.22 26.51
N ASN A 448 16.33 -4.47 26.88
CA ASN A 448 15.90 -3.27 26.16
C ASN A 448 17.02 -2.22 26.21
N HIS A 449 18.12 -2.50 25.49
CA HIS A 449 19.12 -1.49 25.20
C HIS A 449 18.43 -0.43 24.37
N ASN A 450 18.62 0.81 24.72
CA ASN A 450 17.99 1.94 24.06
C ASN A 450 18.55 2.11 22.63
N PHE A 451 17.99 1.37 21.68
CA PHE A 451 18.42 1.41 20.26
C PHE A 451 17.82 2.58 19.48
N GLY A 452 17.15 3.50 20.19
CA GLY A 452 16.33 4.54 19.59
C GLY A 452 14.97 4.00 19.11
N LYS A 453 13.93 4.73 19.41
CA LYS A 453 12.58 4.42 18.90
C LYS A 453 12.58 4.61 17.38
N GLU A 454 11.99 3.68 16.63
CA GLU A 454 11.75 3.85 15.21
C GLU A 454 10.86 5.08 14.99
N PHE A 455 11.31 5.97 14.10
CA PHE A 455 10.63 7.22 13.78
C PHE A 455 9.93 7.13 12.41
N LYS A 456 10.69 6.84 11.36
CA LYS A 456 10.17 6.68 9.98
C LYS A 456 11.04 5.71 9.20
N SER A 457 10.43 4.96 8.26
CA SER A 457 11.18 4.18 7.27
C SER A 457 11.33 4.98 5.97
N SER A 458 12.35 4.65 5.16
CA SER A 458 12.54 5.21 3.82
C SER A 458 11.30 5.05 2.94
N LYS A 459 10.60 3.91 3.03
CA LYS A 459 9.35 3.65 2.29
C LYS A 459 8.22 4.56 2.76
N SER A 460 8.10 4.83 4.07
CA SER A 460 7.08 5.74 4.59
C SER A 460 7.30 7.21 4.21
N LEU A 461 8.48 7.56 3.66
CA LEU A 461 8.79 8.89 3.11
C LEU A 461 8.34 9.03 1.67
N GLN A 462 8.14 7.92 0.98
CA GLN A 462 7.62 7.91 -0.38
C GLN A 462 6.10 7.95 -0.34
N ARG A 463 5.49 8.72 -1.24
CA ARG A 463 4.05 8.58 -1.48
C ARG A 463 3.78 7.13 -1.87
N PHE A 464 2.74 6.52 -1.33
CA PHE A 464 2.37 5.11 -1.56
C PHE A 464 3.35 4.04 -1.06
N GLY A 465 4.32 4.37 -0.23
CA GLY A 465 5.27 3.40 0.32
C GLY A 465 4.65 2.35 1.26
N ASN A 466 3.44 2.59 1.76
CA ASN A 466 2.70 1.71 2.67
C ASN A 466 1.28 1.42 2.16
N ASP A 467 1.09 1.29 0.85
CA ASP A 467 -0.25 1.19 0.29
C ASP A 467 -0.75 -0.26 0.12
N MET A 468 -2.06 -0.42 0.36
CA MET A 468 -2.85 -1.57 -0.10
C MET A 468 -3.79 -1.08 -1.19
N TYR A 469 -3.72 -1.70 -2.36
CA TYR A 469 -4.55 -1.30 -3.48
C TYR A 469 -5.14 -2.50 -4.22
N ILE A 470 -6.27 -2.25 -4.84
CA ILE A 470 -6.89 -3.18 -5.78
C ILE A 470 -6.54 -2.71 -7.19
N ASN A 471 -5.98 -3.59 -8.01
CA ASN A 471 -5.65 -3.29 -9.39
C ASN A 471 -6.92 -3.21 -10.23
N ASN A 472 -7.20 -2.06 -10.82
CA ASN A 472 -8.35 -1.87 -11.73
C ASN A 472 -8.22 -2.70 -13.02
N ASP A 473 -6.99 -3.04 -13.43
CA ASP A 473 -6.72 -3.80 -14.66
C ASP A 473 -7.23 -5.25 -14.63
N ASN A 474 -7.59 -5.77 -13.47
CA ASN A 474 -8.04 -7.16 -13.27
C ASN A 474 -9.55 -7.28 -13.04
N GLY A 475 -10.35 -6.31 -13.49
CA GLY A 475 -11.80 -6.51 -13.61
C GLY A 475 -12.66 -5.98 -12.48
N ILE A 476 -12.24 -4.96 -11.74
CA ILE A 476 -13.23 -4.14 -11.02
C ILE A 476 -14.02 -3.42 -12.12
N ILE A 477 -15.22 -3.92 -12.39
CA ILE A 477 -16.20 -3.17 -13.16
C ILE A 477 -16.74 -2.12 -12.20
N LEU A 478 -16.12 -0.93 -12.24
CA LEU A 478 -16.65 0.21 -11.48
C LEU A 478 -18.07 0.50 -11.96
N PRO A 479 -19.01 0.78 -11.03
CA PRO A 479 -20.38 1.08 -11.41
C PRO A 479 -20.42 2.30 -12.33
N ASN A 480 -21.11 2.17 -13.45
CA ASN A 480 -21.41 3.28 -14.34
C ASN A 480 -22.63 4.02 -13.76
N ILE A 481 -22.46 4.62 -12.59
CA ILE A 481 -23.50 5.40 -11.92
C ILE A 481 -23.46 6.81 -12.54
N LYS A 482 -24.46 7.12 -13.38
CA LYS A 482 -24.68 8.46 -13.93
C LYS A 482 -25.30 9.37 -12.89
#